data_b32a1f7e9c22a33f17f53e3c7b07bb75
#
_entry.id   b32a1f7e9c22a33f17f53e3c7b07bb75
#
_cell.length_a   1.000
_cell.length_b   1.000
_cell.length_c   1.000
_cell.angle_alpha   90.00
_cell.angle_beta   90.00
_cell.angle_gamma   90.00
#
_symmetry.space_group_name_H-M   'P 1'
#
loop_
_entity.id
_entity.type
_entity.pdbx_description
1 polymer ?
#
loop_
_entity_poly.entity_id
_entity_poly.type
_entity_poly.pdbx_seq_one_letter_code
_entity_poly.pdbx_strand_id
1 'polypeptide(L)'
;MLSLLLNFLLGQTTPATLPPEEVLQPQEMRALPGQLDTVPTFNSNSPELVLKEGILLSTFPPDGKRVPTAHLNFPFRGRFDIFAHHITKAEPPENLRRRSPSKTSLYLGIILHNPGSEAVKVNIWQAASYLSQPDAPFIQLPSLSQNLLGKVFAGPGDRVMSDVLRGQRQEIFPAQIDIPPGQSRMLLNLPIPVQGLTPPLNGRSTLMRLQSNGTVYAASLAMFARVNPDGSERSPTLEEWQNLLDNGDLAGPRDKAPTPLEQTGKPITYGRVAGVASGSLWRALLVDNPQVRYLTIPQPSQVFSYALSTLHGRTLGTGQIQSAPMLVRYPDTAYRAHGNYGIQYNLKLPLYNNTQSPQIVSVSIQTPLKEDQLGKLGLRFLSTPAPQVFFRGTVRVRYKDDQGQPKTEFVHLVQRRGQPGEPLVLLKMKPGDRSLVEVDFLYPPDATPPQVLTVSTQAEPR
;
A
#
# COMPACT_ATOMS: atom_id res chain seq x y z
N MET A 1 6.43 7.34 -8.68
CA MET A 1 7.06 8.60 -9.12
C MET A 1 8.58 8.67 -8.89
N LEU A 2 9.16 7.98 -7.91
CA LEU A 2 10.63 7.89 -7.78
C LEU A 2 11.33 7.30 -9.02
N SER A 3 10.66 6.44 -9.77
CA SER A 3 11.14 5.87 -11.05
C SER A 3 11.28 6.91 -12.17
N LEU A 4 10.68 8.08 -12.06
CA LEU A 4 10.74 9.13 -13.08
C LEU A 4 11.90 10.12 -12.87
N LEU A 5 12.44 10.22 -11.66
CA LEU A 5 13.54 11.16 -11.35
C LEU A 5 14.94 10.62 -11.68
N LEU A 6 15.10 9.31 -11.84
CA LEU A 6 16.43 8.71 -12.12
C LEU A 6 16.83 8.76 -13.60
N ASN A 7 15.93 9.13 -14.52
CA ASN A 7 16.20 9.12 -15.97
C ASN A 7 16.64 10.46 -16.57
N PHE A 8 16.90 11.50 -15.76
CA PHE A 8 17.22 12.84 -16.32
C PHE A 8 18.70 13.19 -16.41
N LEU A 9 19.63 12.26 -16.18
CA LEU A 9 21.07 12.60 -16.11
C LEU A 9 21.99 11.84 -17.08
N LEU A 10 21.47 11.20 -18.11
CA LEU A 10 22.33 10.70 -19.19
C LEU A 10 21.73 11.09 -20.55
N GLY A 11 22.19 12.21 -21.08
CA GLY A 11 21.92 12.64 -22.45
C GLY A 11 22.58 11.69 -23.46
N GLN A 12 22.01 10.50 -23.65
CA GLN A 12 22.20 9.70 -24.85
C GLN A 12 20.91 9.76 -25.64
N THR A 13 20.98 10.30 -26.84
CA THR A 13 19.93 10.19 -27.86
C THR A 13 19.75 8.71 -28.21
N THR A 14 18.91 8.01 -27.44
CA THR A 14 18.41 6.70 -27.82
C THR A 14 17.54 6.87 -29.08
N PRO A 15 17.71 6.04 -30.11
CA PRO A 15 16.82 6.04 -31.25
C PRO A 15 15.37 5.93 -30.76
N ALA A 16 14.46 6.69 -31.37
CA ALA A 16 13.04 6.66 -31.03
C ALA A 16 12.52 5.23 -31.19
N THR A 17 12.45 4.49 -30.11
CA THR A 17 11.82 3.17 -30.10
C THR A 17 10.33 3.38 -30.36
N LEU A 18 9.80 2.71 -31.37
CA LEU A 18 8.35 2.67 -31.60
C LEU A 18 7.66 2.30 -30.28
N PRO A 19 6.49 2.90 -29.97
CA PRO A 19 5.74 2.52 -28.79
C PRO A 19 5.46 1.02 -28.86
N PRO A 20 5.57 0.29 -27.72
CA PRO A 20 5.33 -1.14 -27.72
C PRO A 20 3.90 -1.44 -28.19
N GLU A 21 3.76 -2.45 -29.04
CA GLU A 21 2.50 -2.90 -29.61
C GLU A 21 1.55 -3.35 -28.47
N GLU A 22 0.28 -2.94 -28.56
CA GLU A 22 -0.76 -3.39 -27.67
C GLU A 22 -1.30 -4.75 -28.10
N VAL A 23 -1.35 -5.68 -27.16
CA VAL A 23 -1.87 -7.04 -27.37
C VAL A 23 -3.19 -7.19 -26.62
N LEU A 24 -4.26 -7.45 -27.34
CA LEU A 24 -5.56 -7.77 -26.76
C LEU A 24 -5.58 -9.24 -26.32
N GLN A 25 -5.88 -9.49 -25.05
CA GLN A 25 -6.16 -10.83 -24.53
C GLN A 25 -7.66 -10.96 -24.24
N PRO A 26 -8.39 -11.76 -25.00
CA PRO A 26 -9.81 -12.00 -24.76
C PRO A 26 -10.03 -12.61 -23.39
N GLN A 27 -10.81 -11.92 -22.54
CA GLN A 27 -11.17 -12.43 -21.21
C GLN A 27 -12.38 -11.69 -20.65
N GLU A 28 -13.15 -12.39 -19.85
CA GLU A 28 -14.28 -11.80 -19.13
C GLU A 28 -13.77 -11.01 -17.91
N MET A 29 -14.22 -9.76 -17.77
CA MET A 29 -13.96 -8.95 -16.59
C MET A 29 -15.10 -9.01 -15.60
N ARG A 30 -14.78 -9.30 -14.35
CA ARG A 30 -15.72 -9.41 -13.23
C ARG A 30 -15.40 -8.39 -12.15
N ALA A 31 -16.45 -7.80 -11.57
CA ALA A 31 -16.31 -7.04 -10.33
C ALA A 31 -15.90 -8.00 -9.19
N LEU A 32 -15.04 -7.52 -8.29
CA LEU A 32 -14.63 -8.32 -7.13
C LEU A 32 -15.79 -8.38 -6.13
N PRO A 33 -16.30 -9.58 -5.78
CA PRO A 33 -17.32 -9.69 -4.74
C PRO A 33 -16.76 -9.34 -3.36
N GLY A 34 -17.65 -9.23 -2.36
CA GLY A 34 -17.27 -8.82 -1.01
C GLY A 34 -17.16 -7.31 -0.86
N GLN A 35 -16.50 -6.88 0.20
CA GLN A 35 -16.35 -5.47 0.55
C GLN A 35 -15.20 -5.27 1.53
N LEU A 36 -14.82 -4.02 1.73
CA LEU A 36 -13.95 -3.61 2.83
C LEU A 36 -14.65 -3.84 4.17
N ASP A 37 -13.86 -4.21 5.19
CA ASP A 37 -14.30 -4.11 6.58
C ASP A 37 -14.45 -2.62 6.99
N THR A 38 -14.88 -2.39 8.23
CA THR A 38 -15.06 -1.05 8.79
C THR A 38 -13.94 -0.62 9.73
N VAL A 39 -12.83 -1.35 9.76
CA VAL A 39 -11.70 -1.02 10.62
C VAL A 39 -11.09 0.31 10.17
N PRO A 40 -11.03 1.33 11.04
CA PRO A 40 -10.45 2.61 10.66
C PRO A 40 -8.94 2.49 10.45
N THR A 41 -8.45 3.11 9.38
CA THR A 41 -7.02 3.20 9.07
C THR A 41 -6.57 4.65 9.12
N PHE A 42 -5.70 4.97 10.08
CA PHE A 42 -4.95 6.23 10.12
C PHE A 42 -3.96 6.22 8.96
N ASN A 43 -4.19 7.02 7.93
CA ASN A 43 -3.42 7.02 6.69
C ASN A 43 -2.69 8.36 6.50
N SER A 44 -1.39 8.35 6.82
CA SER A 44 -0.49 9.50 6.74
C SER A 44 0.45 9.35 5.54
N ASN A 45 0.06 9.91 4.40
CA ASN A 45 0.81 9.87 3.14
C ASN A 45 0.78 11.22 2.40
N SER A 46 0.48 12.32 3.10
CA SER A 46 0.58 13.68 2.58
C SER A 46 1.10 14.64 3.67
N PRO A 47 2.13 15.46 3.34
CA PRO A 47 2.90 15.41 2.09
C PRO A 47 3.75 14.15 1.98
N GLU A 48 3.90 13.62 0.75
CA GLU A 48 4.83 12.51 0.53
C GLU A 48 6.27 12.98 0.73
N LEU A 49 6.65 14.11 0.10
CA LEU A 49 7.95 14.75 0.28
C LEU A 49 7.86 15.81 1.36
N VAL A 50 8.55 15.58 2.47
CA VAL A 50 8.58 16.48 3.64
C VAL A 50 9.87 17.27 3.65
N LEU A 51 9.77 18.60 3.54
CA LEU A 51 10.90 19.55 3.57
C LEU A 51 10.75 20.58 4.68
N LYS A 52 9.59 20.63 5.36
CA LYS A 52 9.28 21.53 6.46
C LYS A 52 8.66 20.73 7.59
N GLU A 53 9.16 20.94 8.81
CA GLU A 53 8.59 20.39 10.04
C GLU A 53 7.10 20.71 10.17
N GLY A 54 6.35 19.84 10.84
CA GLY A 54 4.95 20.09 11.15
C GLY A 54 4.13 18.84 11.37
N ILE A 55 2.84 19.03 11.43
CA ILE A 55 1.84 17.98 11.58
C ILE A 55 1.59 17.34 10.22
N LEU A 56 1.84 16.04 10.11
CA LEU A 56 1.54 15.24 8.91
C LEU A 56 0.06 14.84 8.91
N LEU A 57 -0.40 14.31 10.04
CA LEU A 57 -1.81 13.96 10.26
C LEU A 57 -2.09 13.98 11.78
N SER A 58 -3.18 14.63 12.19
CA SER A 58 -3.62 14.61 13.59
C SER A 58 -5.12 14.34 13.68
N THR A 59 -5.48 13.37 14.52
CA THR A 59 -6.87 13.07 14.88
C THR A 59 -7.28 13.68 16.21
N PHE A 60 -6.42 14.48 16.85
CA PHE A 60 -6.74 15.18 18.09
C PHE A 60 -7.90 16.15 17.94
N PRO A 61 -8.56 16.54 19.03
CA PRO A 61 -9.51 17.66 19.03
C PRO A 61 -8.81 18.97 18.66
N PRO A 62 -9.51 19.92 18.00
CA PRO A 62 -8.96 21.22 17.64
C PRO A 62 -8.85 22.17 18.83
N ASP A 63 -9.58 21.91 19.92
CA ASP A 63 -9.69 22.78 21.10
C ASP A 63 -8.31 22.94 21.77
N GLY A 64 -7.96 24.17 22.08
CA GLY A 64 -6.68 24.51 22.71
C GLY A 64 -5.46 24.42 21.79
N LYS A 65 -5.61 24.17 20.50
CA LYS A 65 -4.54 24.10 19.51
C LYS A 65 -4.37 25.45 18.81
N ARG A 66 -3.11 25.82 18.54
CA ARG A 66 -2.80 27.07 17.82
C ARG A 66 -3.33 27.08 16.39
N VAL A 67 -3.34 25.94 15.72
CA VAL A 67 -3.84 25.74 14.36
C VAL A 67 -4.96 24.70 14.36
N PRO A 68 -6.21 25.07 14.72
CA PRO A 68 -7.30 24.10 14.86
C PRO A 68 -7.58 23.28 13.61
N THR A 69 -7.36 23.83 12.41
CA THR A 69 -7.59 23.16 11.12
C THR A 69 -6.57 22.05 10.82
N ALA A 70 -5.51 21.95 11.60
CA ALA A 70 -4.54 20.85 11.51
C ALA A 70 -4.97 19.59 12.31
N HIS A 71 -6.17 19.59 12.92
CA HIS A 71 -6.66 18.53 13.79
C HIS A 71 -8.07 18.09 13.34
N LEU A 72 -8.24 16.78 13.09
CA LEU A 72 -9.43 16.23 12.45
C LEU A 72 -10.50 15.72 13.44
N ASN A 73 -10.23 15.74 14.75
CA ASN A 73 -11.13 15.31 15.81
C ASN A 73 -11.76 13.93 15.56
N PHE A 74 -10.92 12.90 15.47
CA PHE A 74 -11.38 11.53 15.22
C PHE A 74 -10.78 10.55 16.26
N PRO A 75 -11.58 10.02 17.20
CA PRO A 75 -11.12 9.06 18.20
C PRO A 75 -11.05 7.63 17.62
N PHE A 76 -10.04 6.88 18.04
CA PHE A 76 -9.97 5.44 17.81
C PHE A 76 -10.38 4.67 19.07
N ARG A 77 -11.10 3.56 18.88
CA ARG A 77 -11.40 2.57 19.90
C ARG A 77 -11.54 1.19 19.27
N GLY A 78 -11.11 0.15 19.96
CA GLY A 78 -11.06 -1.18 19.38
C GLY A 78 -9.92 -1.33 18.38
N ARG A 79 -10.14 -2.07 17.31
CA ARG A 79 -9.15 -2.29 16.26
C ARG A 79 -9.01 -1.07 15.36
N PHE A 80 -7.77 -0.72 15.03
CA PHE A 80 -7.43 0.26 14.00
C PHE A 80 -6.03 -0.03 13.42
N ASP A 81 -5.79 0.44 12.21
CA ASP A 81 -4.49 0.32 11.57
C ASP A 81 -3.85 1.70 11.40
N ILE A 82 -2.50 1.76 11.38
CA ILE A 82 -1.73 2.96 11.06
C ILE A 82 -0.86 2.67 9.86
N PHE A 83 -1.02 3.47 8.80
CA PHE A 83 -0.14 3.51 7.65
C PHE A 83 0.50 4.89 7.56
N ALA A 84 1.85 4.94 7.41
CA ALA A 84 2.59 6.17 7.17
C ALA A 84 3.67 5.94 6.11
N HIS A 85 3.75 6.86 5.14
CA HIS A 85 4.76 6.82 4.09
C HIS A 85 5.21 8.24 3.76
N HIS A 86 6.46 8.57 4.13
CA HIS A 86 7.03 9.90 3.93
C HIS A 86 8.48 9.80 3.45
N ILE A 87 8.86 10.78 2.63
CA ILE A 87 10.18 10.92 2.03
C ILE A 87 10.74 12.27 2.43
N THR A 88 12.04 12.36 2.61
CA THR A 88 12.74 13.64 2.71
C THR A 88 13.99 13.66 1.84
N LYS A 89 14.46 14.84 1.50
CA LYS A 89 15.72 15.05 0.79
C LYS A 89 16.48 16.21 1.43
N ALA A 90 17.80 16.18 1.34
CA ALA A 90 18.59 17.35 1.68
C ALA A 90 18.44 18.40 0.59
N GLU A 91 17.99 19.60 0.96
CA GLU A 91 18.00 20.79 0.08
C GLU A 91 19.02 21.80 0.55
N PRO A 92 19.76 22.45 -0.37
CA PRO A 92 20.52 23.61 0.01
C PRO A 92 19.53 24.71 0.43
N PRO A 93 19.77 25.43 1.55
CA PRO A 93 18.98 26.61 1.90
C PRO A 93 18.97 27.60 0.74
N GLU A 94 17.81 28.20 0.43
CA GLU A 94 17.63 29.12 -0.73
C GLU A 94 18.65 30.24 -0.81
N ASN A 95 19.09 30.74 0.34
CA ASN A 95 20.06 31.85 0.47
C ASN A 95 21.52 31.38 0.53
N LEU A 96 21.81 30.10 0.41
CA LEU A 96 23.15 29.55 0.62
C LEU A 96 23.56 28.57 -0.48
N ARG A 97 23.36 28.93 -1.76
CA ARG A 97 23.85 28.16 -2.93
C ARG A 97 25.35 27.81 -2.90
N ARG A 98 26.09 28.26 -1.89
CA ARG A 98 27.53 28.01 -1.69
C ARG A 98 27.86 27.26 -0.38
N ARG A 99 26.88 26.86 0.45
CA ARG A 99 27.11 26.03 1.63
C ARG A 99 26.53 24.63 1.41
N SER A 100 27.17 23.63 2.00
CA SER A 100 26.69 22.24 1.95
C SER A 100 25.21 22.14 2.34
N PRO A 101 24.40 21.33 1.64
CA PRO A 101 23.00 21.12 2.01
C PRO A 101 22.88 20.70 3.47
N SER A 102 21.78 21.11 4.13
CA SER A 102 21.49 20.61 5.48
C SER A 102 21.44 19.10 5.42
N LYS A 103 22.28 18.43 6.24
CA LYS A 103 22.37 16.99 6.33
C LYS A 103 21.57 16.44 7.49
N THR A 104 20.77 17.27 8.14
CA THR A 104 20.02 16.93 9.34
C THR A 104 18.94 15.89 9.04
N SER A 105 18.92 14.82 9.82
CA SER A 105 17.91 13.76 9.69
C SER A 105 16.51 14.30 9.99
N LEU A 106 15.53 13.96 9.17
CA LEU A 106 14.13 14.16 9.53
C LEU A 106 13.69 12.99 10.42
N TYR A 107 12.99 13.27 11.51
CA TYR A 107 12.33 12.26 12.34
C TYR A 107 10.84 12.19 12.02
N LEU A 108 10.33 10.97 11.91
CA LEU A 108 8.90 10.67 11.91
C LEU A 108 8.51 10.29 13.34
N GLY A 109 7.59 11.06 13.94
CA GLY A 109 7.00 10.79 15.24
C GLY A 109 5.55 10.34 15.09
N ILE A 110 5.13 9.29 15.81
CA ILE A 110 3.72 8.93 15.95
C ILE A 110 3.40 8.88 17.45
N ILE A 111 2.43 9.70 17.87
CA ILE A 111 1.97 9.83 19.25
C ILE A 111 0.59 9.20 19.36
N LEU A 112 0.35 8.46 20.47
CA LEU A 112 -0.99 8.08 20.94
C LEU A 112 -1.30 8.84 22.23
N HIS A 113 -2.53 9.32 22.37
CA HIS A 113 -3.02 10.05 23.53
C HIS A 113 -4.29 9.42 24.11
N ASN A 114 -4.33 9.25 25.41
CA ASN A 114 -5.50 8.81 26.13
C ASN A 114 -6.25 10.04 26.71
N PRO A 115 -7.41 10.42 26.18
CA PRO A 115 -8.18 11.57 26.72
C PRO A 115 -9.03 11.21 27.95
N GLY A 116 -9.11 9.93 28.32
CA GLY A 116 -10.00 9.43 29.36
C GLY A 116 -9.41 9.57 30.76
N SER A 117 -10.24 9.21 31.75
CA SER A 117 -9.90 9.19 33.18
C SER A 117 -9.32 7.87 33.66
N GLU A 118 -9.30 6.85 32.80
CA GLU A 118 -8.73 5.52 33.10
C GLU A 118 -7.55 5.23 32.18
N ALA A 119 -6.64 4.36 32.63
CA ALA A 119 -5.52 3.92 31.81
C ALA A 119 -5.99 3.09 30.61
N VAL A 120 -5.45 3.36 29.43
CA VAL A 120 -5.74 2.66 28.19
C VAL A 120 -4.58 1.77 27.80
N LYS A 121 -4.89 0.52 27.40
CA LYS A 121 -3.94 -0.44 26.84
C LYS A 121 -4.12 -0.52 25.34
N VAL A 122 -3.02 -0.32 24.62
CA VAL A 122 -2.97 -0.48 23.15
C VAL A 122 -2.09 -1.67 22.83
N ASN A 123 -2.68 -2.74 22.33
CA ASN A 123 -1.95 -3.91 21.83
C ASN A 123 -1.45 -3.65 20.42
N ILE A 124 -0.22 -4.03 20.13
CA ILE A 124 0.42 -3.95 18.82
C ILE A 124 0.59 -5.37 18.31
N TRP A 125 -0.32 -5.79 17.42
CA TRP A 125 -0.31 -7.16 16.93
C TRP A 125 0.74 -7.39 15.87
N GLN A 126 0.86 -6.43 14.95
CA GLN A 126 1.81 -6.45 13.85
C GLN A 126 2.32 -5.03 13.63
N ALA A 127 3.61 -4.90 13.37
CA ALA A 127 4.22 -3.59 13.11
C ALA A 127 5.55 -3.75 12.37
N ALA A 128 5.71 -2.98 11.31
CA ALA A 128 6.98 -2.87 10.59
C ALA A 128 7.21 -1.44 10.13
N SER A 129 8.46 -1.00 10.16
CA SER A 129 8.88 0.32 9.70
C SER A 129 10.28 0.24 9.11
N TYR A 130 10.42 0.54 7.84
CA TYR A 130 11.69 0.44 7.11
C TYR A 130 12.02 1.71 6.33
N LEU A 131 13.31 2.01 6.25
CA LEU A 131 13.86 3.02 5.35
C LEU A 131 14.06 2.46 3.95
N SER A 132 14.02 3.34 2.93
CA SER A 132 14.49 2.95 1.59
C SER A 132 15.98 2.62 1.61
N GLN A 133 16.77 3.30 2.45
CA GLN A 133 18.18 2.99 2.67
C GLN A 133 18.52 3.19 4.15
N PRO A 134 19.25 2.23 4.77
CA PRO A 134 19.81 1.01 4.16
C PRO A 134 18.86 -0.20 4.15
N ASP A 135 17.65 -0.10 4.77
CA ASP A 135 16.87 -1.27 5.17
C ASP A 135 16.28 -2.04 3.98
N ALA A 136 15.77 -1.32 2.98
CA ALA A 136 15.06 -1.90 1.84
C ALA A 136 15.27 -1.08 0.56
N PRO A 137 16.44 -1.19 -0.09
CA PRO A 137 16.72 -0.47 -1.33
C PRO A 137 15.83 -0.97 -2.47
N PHE A 138 15.55 -0.06 -3.42
CA PHE A 138 14.87 -0.41 -4.66
C PHE A 138 15.87 -1.12 -5.59
N ILE A 139 15.80 -2.44 -5.61
CA ILE A 139 16.61 -3.31 -6.46
C ILE A 139 15.78 -3.91 -7.59
N GLN A 140 16.44 -4.37 -8.64
CA GLN A 140 15.79 -5.14 -9.70
C GLN A 140 15.63 -6.59 -9.24
N LEU A 141 14.43 -7.11 -9.38
CA LEU A 141 14.08 -8.50 -9.09
C LEU A 141 13.37 -9.11 -10.30
N PRO A 142 13.38 -10.44 -10.43
CA PRO A 142 12.55 -11.15 -11.41
C PRO A 142 11.06 -10.84 -11.24
N SER A 143 10.28 -11.06 -12.29
CA SER A 143 8.82 -10.88 -12.29
C SER A 143 8.11 -11.71 -11.22
N LEU A 144 8.66 -12.91 -10.93
CA LEU A 144 8.21 -13.82 -9.88
C LEU A 144 9.43 -14.44 -9.20
N SER A 145 9.42 -14.45 -7.86
CA SER A 145 10.45 -15.09 -7.03
C SER A 145 9.84 -15.75 -5.82
N GLN A 146 10.33 -16.92 -5.46
CA GLN A 146 9.97 -17.55 -4.18
C GLN A 146 10.46 -16.69 -3.01
N ASN A 147 9.59 -16.45 -2.03
CA ASN A 147 9.87 -15.61 -0.87
C ASN A 147 9.49 -16.27 0.46
N LEU A 148 9.75 -17.56 0.60
CA LEU A 148 9.32 -18.32 1.78
C LEU A 148 9.84 -17.71 3.10
N LEU A 149 11.05 -17.20 3.10
CA LEU A 149 11.71 -16.64 4.29
C LEU A 149 11.50 -15.12 4.49
N GLY A 150 10.78 -14.42 3.59
CA GLY A 150 10.58 -12.98 3.69
C GLY A 150 11.81 -12.12 3.35
N LYS A 151 12.82 -12.70 2.70
CA LYS A 151 14.09 -12.00 2.38
C LYS A 151 14.14 -11.41 0.98
N VAL A 152 13.11 -11.61 0.16
CA VAL A 152 12.99 -11.03 -1.18
C VAL A 152 12.04 -9.85 -1.11
N PHE A 153 12.58 -8.64 -1.31
CA PHE A 153 11.85 -7.39 -1.32
C PHE A 153 12.63 -6.31 -2.09
N ALA A 154 11.91 -5.31 -2.60
CA ALA A 154 12.49 -4.13 -3.22
C ALA A 154 11.68 -2.88 -2.83
N GLY A 155 12.27 -2.05 -2.00
CA GLY A 155 11.62 -0.87 -1.44
C GLY A 155 11.01 -1.10 -0.04
N PRO A 156 10.93 -0.03 0.77
CA PRO A 156 10.51 -0.11 2.16
C PRO A 156 9.04 -0.49 2.30
N GLY A 157 8.19 -0.05 1.39
CA GLY A 157 6.77 -0.36 1.39
C GLY A 157 6.50 -1.85 1.16
N ASP A 158 7.16 -2.45 0.18
CA ASP A 158 7.07 -3.88 -0.10
C ASP A 158 7.52 -4.72 1.12
N ARG A 159 8.68 -4.38 1.72
CA ARG A 159 9.18 -5.08 2.90
C ARG A 159 8.22 -5.00 4.08
N VAL A 160 7.67 -3.81 4.37
CA VAL A 160 6.66 -3.60 5.42
C VAL A 160 5.44 -4.49 5.18
N MET A 161 4.90 -4.51 3.95
CA MET A 161 3.72 -5.30 3.62
C MET A 161 3.99 -6.81 3.74
N SER A 162 5.18 -7.26 3.33
CA SER A 162 5.60 -8.66 3.48
C SER A 162 5.62 -9.10 4.95
N ASP A 163 6.21 -8.30 5.84
CA ASP A 163 6.32 -8.64 7.25
C ASP A 163 4.96 -8.65 7.95
N VAL A 164 4.13 -7.64 7.71
CA VAL A 164 2.78 -7.58 8.28
C VAL A 164 1.90 -8.71 7.75
N LEU A 165 2.00 -9.08 6.46
CA LEU A 165 1.29 -10.23 5.89
C LEU A 165 1.68 -11.56 6.58
N ARG A 166 2.92 -11.65 7.05
CA ARG A 166 3.46 -12.81 7.79
C ARG A 166 3.09 -12.80 9.27
N GLY A 167 2.41 -11.75 9.74
CA GLY A 167 2.02 -11.61 11.14
C GLY A 167 3.16 -11.10 12.04
N GLN A 168 4.20 -10.49 11.46
CA GLN A 168 5.38 -10.08 12.21
C GLN A 168 5.19 -8.71 12.89
N ARG A 169 5.90 -8.54 13.98
CA ARG A 169 6.12 -7.28 14.68
C ARG A 169 7.62 -7.14 14.91
N GLN A 170 8.21 -6.04 14.42
CA GLN A 170 9.62 -5.74 14.67
C GLN A 170 9.87 -5.55 16.18
N GLU A 171 11.03 -5.97 16.66
CA GLU A 171 11.42 -5.92 18.08
C GLU A 171 11.44 -4.50 18.67
N ILE A 172 11.64 -3.48 17.83
CA ILE A 172 11.58 -2.08 18.24
C ILE A 172 10.18 -1.65 18.71
N PHE A 173 9.13 -2.41 18.39
CA PHE A 173 7.76 -2.16 18.83
C PHE A 173 7.39 -3.11 19.96
N PRO A 174 6.96 -2.58 21.13
CA PRO A 174 6.48 -3.42 22.22
C PRO A 174 5.18 -4.14 21.83
N ALA A 175 4.85 -5.23 22.53
CA ALA A 175 3.59 -5.93 22.32
C ALA A 175 2.38 -5.09 22.74
N GLN A 176 2.57 -4.24 23.76
CA GLN A 176 1.55 -3.40 24.37
C GLN A 176 2.17 -2.08 24.83
N ILE A 177 1.38 -1.02 24.75
CA ILE A 177 1.65 0.29 25.34
C ILE A 177 0.55 0.61 26.34
N ASP A 178 0.91 0.97 27.57
CA ASP A 178 0.00 1.49 28.58
C ASP A 178 0.04 3.02 28.56
N ILE A 179 -1.12 3.65 28.40
CA ILE A 179 -1.26 5.10 28.33
C ILE A 179 -2.09 5.56 29.55
N PRO A 180 -1.48 6.16 30.58
CA PRO A 180 -2.21 6.69 31.72
C PRO A 180 -3.25 7.75 31.33
N PRO A 181 -4.22 8.05 32.22
CA PRO A 181 -5.21 9.09 32.00
C PRO A 181 -4.59 10.43 31.60
N GLY A 182 -5.13 11.08 30.58
CA GLY A 182 -4.68 12.38 30.08
C GLY A 182 -3.25 12.43 29.53
N GLN A 183 -2.59 11.29 29.36
CA GLN A 183 -1.20 11.25 28.90
C GLN A 183 -1.04 10.80 27.45
N SER A 184 0.12 11.12 26.92
CA SER A 184 0.57 10.66 25.58
C SER A 184 1.74 9.68 25.71
N ARG A 185 1.89 8.82 24.70
CA ARG A 185 3.05 7.94 24.53
C ARG A 185 3.51 7.94 23.07
N MET A 186 4.83 7.88 22.89
CA MET A 186 5.39 7.64 21.56
C MET A 186 5.12 6.20 21.11
N LEU A 187 4.50 6.04 19.96
CA LEU A 187 4.39 4.76 19.26
C LEU A 187 5.57 4.56 18.30
N LEU A 188 6.05 5.67 17.71
CA LEU A 188 7.20 5.69 16.81
C LEU A 188 7.95 7.01 16.96
N ASN A 189 9.29 6.96 16.98
CA ASN A 189 10.17 8.12 16.94
C ASN A 189 11.46 7.69 16.21
N LEU A 190 11.40 7.69 14.87
CA LEU A 190 12.46 7.09 14.05
C LEU A 190 12.96 8.08 12.98
N PRO A 191 14.28 8.09 12.72
CA PRO A 191 14.90 8.98 11.75
C PRO A 191 14.65 8.55 10.29
N ILE A 192 14.71 9.55 9.40
CA ILE A 192 14.84 9.40 7.95
C ILE A 192 16.15 10.12 7.57
N PRO A 193 17.30 9.47 7.73
CA PRO A 193 18.60 10.07 7.45
C PRO A 193 18.81 10.22 5.95
N VAL A 194 19.45 11.34 5.56
CA VAL A 194 19.81 11.60 4.15
C VAL A 194 21.32 11.79 3.97
N GLN A 195 22.06 11.90 5.08
CA GLN A 195 23.51 12.06 5.06
C GLN A 195 24.19 10.83 4.48
N GLY A 196 25.18 11.04 3.60
CA GLY A 196 25.93 9.96 2.97
C GLY A 196 25.21 9.26 1.81
N LEU A 197 23.96 9.65 1.51
CA LEU A 197 23.23 9.07 0.38
C LEU A 197 23.46 9.88 -0.91
N THR A 198 23.42 9.19 -2.04
CA THR A 198 23.52 9.78 -3.39
C THR A 198 22.42 9.20 -4.28
N PRO A 199 21.42 9.98 -4.70
CA PRO A 199 21.12 11.34 -4.22
C PRO A 199 20.79 11.37 -2.72
N PRO A 200 20.88 12.54 -2.05
CA PRO A 200 20.57 12.68 -0.63
C PRO A 200 19.05 12.69 -0.39
N LEU A 201 18.44 11.54 -0.61
CA LEU A 201 17.00 11.30 -0.56
C LEU A 201 16.75 9.98 0.16
N ASN A 202 15.79 9.96 1.10
CA ASN A 202 15.39 8.75 1.80
C ASN A 202 13.91 8.80 2.15
N GLY A 203 13.31 7.64 2.36
CA GLY A 203 11.91 7.51 2.74
C GLY A 203 11.72 6.43 3.79
N ARG A 204 10.64 6.54 4.54
CA ARG A 204 10.21 5.56 5.54
C ARG A 204 8.77 5.15 5.28
N SER A 205 8.55 3.84 5.22
CA SER A 205 7.22 3.24 5.19
C SER A 205 6.96 2.52 6.50
N THR A 206 5.75 2.66 7.03
CA THR A 206 5.32 2.06 8.31
C THR A 206 3.91 1.51 8.17
N LEU A 207 3.66 0.33 8.67
CA LEU A 207 2.31 -0.23 8.82
C LEU A 207 2.22 -0.92 10.18
N MET A 208 1.13 -0.64 10.90
CA MET A 208 0.86 -1.25 12.21
C MET A 208 -0.61 -1.66 12.31
N ARG A 209 -0.86 -2.78 12.97
CA ARG A 209 -2.19 -3.27 13.33
C ARG A 209 -2.34 -3.27 14.84
N LEU A 210 -3.30 -2.51 15.31
CA LEU A 210 -3.44 -2.14 16.71
C LEU A 210 -4.83 -2.46 17.23
N GLN A 211 -4.92 -2.61 18.54
CA GLN A 211 -6.20 -2.68 19.26
C GLN A 211 -6.09 -1.93 20.59
N SER A 212 -7.00 -0.98 20.78
CA SER A 212 -7.14 -0.23 22.05
C SER A 212 -8.36 -0.71 22.83
N ASN A 213 -8.24 -0.87 24.13
CA ASN A 213 -9.37 -1.15 25.00
C ASN A 213 -10.16 0.10 25.42
N GLY A 214 -9.61 1.30 25.19
CA GLY A 214 -10.22 2.60 25.45
C GLY A 214 -10.10 3.54 24.25
N THR A 215 -10.55 4.77 24.44
CA THR A 215 -10.45 5.82 23.42
C THR A 215 -9.04 6.37 23.35
N VAL A 216 -8.47 6.49 22.13
CA VAL A 216 -7.20 7.15 21.90
C VAL A 216 -7.27 8.08 20.68
N TYR A 217 -6.49 9.16 20.72
CA TYR A 217 -6.17 9.97 19.55
C TYR A 217 -4.78 9.64 19.04
N ALA A 218 -4.54 9.84 17.75
CA ALA A 218 -3.25 9.60 17.12
C ALA A 218 -2.79 10.85 16.33
N ALA A 219 -1.47 11.08 16.31
CA ALA A 219 -0.89 12.07 15.42
C ALA A 219 0.43 11.56 14.84
N SER A 220 0.67 11.78 13.56
CA SER A 220 1.97 11.66 12.90
C SER A 220 2.54 13.06 12.64
N LEU A 221 3.82 13.21 12.94
CA LEU A 221 4.53 14.48 12.99
C LEU A 221 5.89 14.33 12.31
N ALA A 222 6.38 15.40 11.72
CA ALA A 222 7.72 15.47 11.14
C ALA A 222 8.53 16.58 11.83
N MET A 223 9.73 16.25 12.29
CA MET A 223 10.63 17.18 12.95
C MET A 223 12.07 16.85 12.59
N PHE A 224 12.89 17.86 12.28
CA PHE A 224 14.31 17.61 12.08
C PHE A 224 15.00 17.27 13.40
N ALA A 225 16.07 16.48 13.32
CA ALA A 225 16.89 16.13 14.47
C ALA A 225 17.27 17.39 15.27
N ARG A 226 17.22 17.27 16.57
CA ARG A 226 17.72 18.32 17.47
C ARG A 226 19.24 18.17 17.58
N VAL A 227 19.92 19.26 17.86
CA VAL A 227 21.38 19.31 17.93
C VAL A 227 21.80 19.50 19.40
N ASN A 228 22.64 18.60 19.86
CA ASN A 228 23.27 18.71 21.18
C ASN A 228 24.35 19.85 21.18
N PRO A 229 24.79 20.29 22.36
CA PRO A 229 25.84 21.30 22.47
C PRO A 229 27.17 20.91 21.79
N ASP A 230 27.45 19.62 21.66
CA ASP A 230 28.63 19.07 20.97
C ASP A 230 28.47 18.97 19.44
N GLY A 231 27.32 19.38 18.91
CA GLY A 231 27.00 19.33 17.49
C GLY A 231 26.43 18.00 16.99
N SER A 232 26.30 16.99 17.86
CA SER A 232 25.68 15.71 17.52
C SER A 232 24.16 15.81 17.37
N GLU A 233 23.58 15.01 16.48
CA GLU A 233 22.12 14.90 16.35
C GLU A 233 21.52 14.05 17.48
N ARG A 234 20.33 14.46 17.94
CA ARG A 234 19.50 13.63 18.83
C ARG A 234 18.07 13.56 18.32
N SER A 235 17.37 12.51 18.72
CA SER A 235 15.92 12.40 18.50
C SER A 235 15.16 13.47 19.28
N PRO A 236 14.05 14.00 18.74
CA PRO A 236 13.12 14.82 19.49
C PRO A 236 12.54 14.08 20.71
N THR A 237 12.32 14.79 21.82
CA THR A 237 11.66 14.24 23.02
C THR A 237 10.14 14.23 22.88
N LEU A 238 9.44 13.55 23.78
CA LEU A 238 7.96 13.55 23.78
C LEU A 238 7.42 14.99 23.97
N GLU A 239 8.04 15.80 24.82
CA GLU A 239 7.64 17.20 25.07
C GLU A 239 7.81 18.05 23.81
N GLU A 240 8.91 17.87 23.06
CA GLU A 240 9.13 18.57 21.79
C GLU A 240 8.07 18.18 20.76
N TRP A 241 7.71 16.90 20.68
CA TRP A 241 6.64 16.41 19.82
C TRP A 241 5.26 16.96 20.24
N GLN A 242 4.96 16.99 21.54
CA GLN A 242 3.70 17.57 22.04
C GLN A 242 3.63 19.07 21.78
N ASN A 243 4.74 19.80 21.96
CA ASN A 243 4.80 21.22 21.63
C ASN A 243 4.56 21.48 20.13
N LEU A 244 5.12 20.63 19.24
CA LEU A 244 4.84 20.71 17.82
C LEU A 244 3.36 20.41 17.50
N LEU A 245 2.77 19.43 18.16
CA LEU A 245 1.36 19.08 18.00
C LEU A 245 0.42 20.20 18.46
N ASP A 246 0.76 20.92 19.53
CA ASP A 246 -0.06 21.98 20.11
C ASP A 246 0.08 23.30 19.35
N ASN A 247 1.30 23.61 18.90
CA ASN A 247 1.68 24.92 18.36
C ASN A 247 2.11 24.90 16.90
N GLY A 248 2.26 23.71 16.28
CA GLY A 248 2.73 23.58 14.91
C GLY A 248 1.63 23.78 13.87
N ASP A 249 2.07 24.00 12.64
CA ASP A 249 1.24 23.99 11.44
C ASP A 249 1.40 22.64 10.71
N LEU A 250 0.67 22.46 9.60
CA LEU A 250 0.85 21.30 8.74
C LEU A 250 2.27 21.26 8.16
N ALA A 251 2.84 20.08 8.10
CA ALA A 251 4.11 19.81 7.42
C ALA A 251 4.01 20.14 5.92
N GLY A 252 5.14 20.44 5.30
CA GLY A 252 5.14 20.88 3.89
C GLY A 252 6.37 20.46 3.08
N PRO A 253 6.36 20.83 1.79
CA PRO A 253 5.26 21.47 1.03
C PRO A 253 4.05 20.56 0.88
N ARG A 254 2.85 21.17 0.79
CA ARG A 254 1.63 20.38 0.56
C ARG A 254 1.62 19.79 -0.86
N ASP A 255 1.07 18.59 -1.01
CA ASP A 255 0.90 17.96 -2.31
C ASP A 255 -0.16 18.67 -3.16
N LYS A 256 -0.19 18.34 -4.45
CA LYS A 256 -1.21 18.87 -5.36
C LYS A 256 -2.61 18.40 -4.89
N ALA A 257 -3.51 19.36 -4.70
CA ALA A 257 -4.88 19.09 -4.30
C ALA A 257 -5.62 18.17 -5.30
N PRO A 258 -6.53 17.31 -4.81
CA PRO A 258 -7.30 16.41 -5.67
C PRO A 258 -8.28 17.19 -6.56
N THR A 259 -8.59 16.61 -7.72
CA THR A 259 -9.71 17.08 -8.55
C THR A 259 -11.01 16.84 -7.78
N PRO A 260 -11.89 17.85 -7.61
CA PRO A 260 -13.21 17.65 -7.02
C PRO A 260 -14.01 16.54 -7.73
N LEU A 261 -14.76 15.75 -6.97
CA LEU A 261 -15.45 14.56 -7.50
C LEU A 261 -16.50 14.90 -8.56
N GLU A 262 -17.05 16.12 -8.52
CA GLU A 262 -18.08 16.62 -9.44
C GLU A 262 -17.49 17.11 -10.78
N GLN A 263 -16.17 17.30 -10.85
CA GLN A 263 -15.52 17.76 -12.09
C GLN A 263 -15.34 16.60 -13.06
N THR A 264 -16.06 16.69 -14.20
CA THR A 264 -15.93 15.77 -15.33
C THR A 264 -15.09 16.38 -16.45
N GLY A 265 -14.53 15.54 -17.34
CA GLY A 265 -13.87 15.99 -18.58
C GLY A 265 -12.45 16.54 -18.45
N LYS A 266 -11.81 16.42 -17.26
CA LYS A 266 -10.40 16.80 -17.05
C LYS A 266 -9.58 15.59 -16.57
N PRO A 267 -8.25 15.59 -16.76
CA PRO A 267 -7.40 14.58 -16.14
C PRO A 267 -7.58 14.58 -14.62
N ILE A 268 -7.85 13.42 -14.05
CA ILE A 268 -8.09 13.25 -12.62
C ILE A 268 -6.77 13.33 -11.86
N THR A 269 -6.65 14.29 -10.95
CA THR A 269 -5.64 14.31 -9.88
C THR A 269 -6.28 13.66 -8.66
N TYR A 270 -5.77 12.50 -8.22
CA TYR A 270 -6.33 11.81 -7.05
C TYR A 270 -5.91 12.45 -5.73
N GLY A 271 -4.77 13.14 -5.72
CA GLY A 271 -4.14 13.69 -4.51
C GLY A 271 -3.44 12.61 -3.67
N ARG A 272 -2.74 13.04 -2.62
CA ARG A 272 -2.17 12.16 -1.60
C ARG A 272 -3.13 12.06 -0.42
N VAL A 273 -3.03 10.97 0.35
CA VAL A 273 -3.94 10.69 1.46
C VAL A 273 -3.38 11.25 2.77
N ALA A 274 -4.16 12.05 3.50
CA ALA A 274 -3.96 12.31 4.93
C ALA A 274 -5.32 12.44 5.61
N GLY A 275 -5.61 11.43 6.44
CA GLY A 275 -6.88 11.30 7.14
C GLY A 275 -7.11 9.89 7.66
N VAL A 276 -8.34 9.61 8.05
CA VAL A 276 -8.76 8.27 8.48
C VAL A 276 -9.66 7.67 7.40
N ALA A 277 -9.23 6.53 6.86
CA ALA A 277 -10.01 5.75 5.89
C ALA A 277 -10.81 4.65 6.61
N SER A 278 -11.94 4.22 6.03
CA SER A 278 -12.70 3.07 6.49
C SER A 278 -12.33 1.83 5.69
N GLY A 279 -11.66 0.89 6.33
CA GLY A 279 -11.27 -0.40 5.76
C GLY A 279 -9.79 -0.72 5.91
N SER A 280 -9.52 -1.95 6.33
CA SER A 280 -8.18 -2.52 6.46
C SER A 280 -8.05 -3.84 5.70
N LEU A 281 -9.18 -4.46 5.36
CA LEU A 281 -9.23 -5.79 4.77
C LEU A 281 -10.44 -5.91 3.83
N TRP A 282 -10.16 -6.30 2.58
CA TRP A 282 -11.15 -6.77 1.62
C TRP A 282 -11.23 -8.29 1.66
N ARG A 283 -12.39 -8.83 2.00
CA ARG A 283 -12.65 -10.27 1.94
C ARG A 283 -13.57 -10.60 0.79
N ALA A 284 -13.16 -11.59 -0.02
CA ALA A 284 -13.97 -12.08 -1.13
C ALA A 284 -14.00 -13.61 -1.16
N LEU A 285 -15.19 -14.17 -1.27
CA LEU A 285 -15.41 -15.54 -1.69
C LEU A 285 -15.88 -15.49 -3.15
N LEU A 286 -15.03 -15.98 -4.05
CA LEU A 286 -15.24 -15.95 -5.49
C LEU A 286 -16.03 -17.19 -5.88
N VAL A 287 -17.29 -17.01 -6.19
CA VAL A 287 -18.24 -18.09 -6.58
C VAL A 287 -18.99 -17.68 -7.83
N ASP A 288 -19.59 -18.62 -8.54
CA ASP A 288 -20.36 -18.35 -9.76
C ASP A 288 -21.57 -17.44 -9.48
N ASN A 289 -22.24 -17.69 -8.37
CA ASN A 289 -23.35 -16.89 -7.89
C ASN A 289 -23.59 -17.15 -6.38
N PRO A 290 -24.40 -16.35 -5.67
CA PRO A 290 -24.62 -16.49 -4.22
C PRO A 290 -25.24 -17.81 -3.76
N GLN A 291 -25.86 -18.58 -4.65
CA GLN A 291 -26.53 -19.83 -4.34
C GLN A 291 -25.58 -21.04 -4.34
N VAL A 292 -24.38 -20.89 -4.90
CA VAL A 292 -23.38 -21.97 -4.96
C VAL A 292 -22.14 -21.63 -4.13
N ARG A 293 -21.40 -22.66 -3.76
CA ARG A 293 -20.16 -22.53 -2.97
C ARG A 293 -18.92 -22.95 -3.76
N TYR A 294 -18.95 -22.74 -5.07
CA TYR A 294 -17.83 -23.03 -5.96
C TYR A 294 -17.72 -21.98 -7.05
N LEU A 295 -16.55 -21.89 -7.60
CA LEU A 295 -16.20 -21.13 -8.78
C LEU A 295 -15.87 -22.10 -9.90
N THR A 296 -16.72 -22.18 -10.90
CA THR A 296 -16.46 -23.02 -12.08
C THR A 296 -15.24 -22.50 -12.82
N ILE A 297 -14.28 -23.38 -13.12
CA ILE A 297 -13.12 -23.03 -13.92
C ILE A 297 -13.57 -22.61 -15.33
N PRO A 298 -12.86 -21.70 -16.01
CA PRO A 298 -13.20 -21.36 -17.38
C PRO A 298 -13.05 -22.57 -18.29
N GLN A 299 -13.81 -22.61 -19.40
CA GLN A 299 -13.64 -23.63 -20.43
C GLN A 299 -12.21 -23.59 -20.99
N PRO A 300 -11.68 -24.68 -21.55
CA PRO A 300 -10.34 -24.69 -22.14
C PRO A 300 -10.10 -23.52 -23.08
N SER A 301 -8.95 -22.87 -22.93
CA SER A 301 -8.55 -21.64 -23.64
C SER A 301 -9.38 -20.39 -23.33
N GLN A 302 -10.27 -20.45 -22.34
CA GLN A 302 -10.96 -19.27 -21.82
C GLN A 302 -10.32 -18.73 -20.56
N VAL A 303 -10.59 -17.46 -20.27
CA VAL A 303 -10.01 -16.70 -19.16
C VAL A 303 -11.06 -15.77 -18.59
N PHE A 304 -11.11 -15.65 -17.26
CA PHE A 304 -11.79 -14.55 -16.60
C PHE A 304 -10.92 -13.91 -15.52
N SER A 305 -11.20 -12.65 -15.25
CA SER A 305 -10.42 -11.87 -14.29
C SER A 305 -11.31 -11.05 -13.36
N TYR A 306 -10.89 -10.93 -12.11
CA TYR A 306 -11.48 -10.05 -11.11
C TYR A 306 -10.61 -8.80 -10.97
N ALA A 307 -11.24 -7.62 -11.06
CA ALA A 307 -10.53 -6.35 -10.90
C ALA A 307 -10.12 -6.13 -9.44
N LEU A 308 -8.88 -5.67 -9.21
CA LEU A 308 -8.29 -5.43 -7.90
C LEU A 308 -7.90 -3.97 -7.73
N SER A 309 -8.24 -3.38 -6.59
CA SER A 309 -7.89 -2.01 -6.21
C SER A 309 -8.34 -0.96 -7.24
N THR A 310 -9.54 -1.14 -7.78
CA THR A 310 -10.13 -0.21 -8.74
C THR A 310 -10.41 1.15 -8.12
N LEU A 311 -10.35 2.19 -8.95
CA LEU A 311 -10.53 3.57 -8.54
C LEU A 311 -11.34 4.33 -9.60
N HIS A 312 -11.80 5.52 -9.26
CA HIS A 312 -12.57 6.37 -10.16
C HIS A 312 -11.80 6.60 -11.49
N GLY A 313 -12.44 6.41 -12.62
CA GLY A 313 -11.83 6.51 -13.94
C GLY A 313 -10.85 5.39 -14.32
N ARG A 314 -10.79 4.30 -13.51
CA ARG A 314 -9.96 3.11 -13.76
C ARG A 314 -10.62 1.88 -13.16
N THR A 315 -11.79 1.54 -13.67
CA THR A 315 -12.63 0.44 -13.16
C THR A 315 -12.45 -0.86 -13.94
N LEU A 316 -11.67 -0.85 -15.03
CA LEU A 316 -11.52 -1.98 -15.96
C LEU A 316 -12.88 -2.49 -16.49
N GLY A 317 -13.80 -1.55 -16.78
CA GLY A 317 -15.13 -1.85 -17.30
C GLY A 317 -16.14 -2.39 -16.29
N THR A 318 -15.73 -2.65 -15.04
CA THR A 318 -16.63 -3.18 -13.99
C THR A 318 -17.52 -2.13 -13.34
N GLY A 319 -17.19 -0.85 -13.47
CA GLY A 319 -17.84 0.25 -12.76
C GLY A 319 -17.58 0.27 -11.25
N GLN A 320 -16.90 -0.74 -10.70
CA GLN A 320 -16.64 -0.87 -9.27
C GLN A 320 -15.50 0.05 -8.83
N ILE A 321 -15.67 0.75 -7.71
CA ILE A 321 -14.65 1.55 -7.05
C ILE A 321 -14.33 0.88 -5.70
N GLN A 322 -13.11 0.35 -5.56
CA GLN A 322 -12.67 -0.36 -4.36
C GLN A 322 -11.89 0.53 -3.38
N SER A 323 -11.55 1.75 -3.78
CA SER A 323 -10.82 2.70 -2.92
C SER A 323 -11.57 2.97 -1.62
N ALA A 324 -10.90 2.80 -0.48
CA ALA A 324 -11.50 3.00 0.83
C ALA A 324 -12.01 4.45 0.99
N PRO A 325 -13.24 4.66 1.48
CA PRO A 325 -13.76 6.00 1.74
C PRO A 325 -13.03 6.64 2.91
N MET A 326 -12.83 7.97 2.84
CA MET A 326 -12.30 8.75 3.96
C MET A 326 -13.41 9.10 4.93
N LEU A 327 -13.22 8.79 6.22
CA LEU A 327 -14.11 9.20 7.32
C LEU A 327 -13.86 10.67 7.68
N VAL A 328 -12.58 11.04 7.79
CA VAL A 328 -12.10 12.42 7.96
C VAL A 328 -10.82 12.61 7.16
N ARG A 329 -10.58 13.83 6.65
CA ARG A 329 -9.39 14.17 5.88
C ARG A 329 -9.13 15.68 5.89
N TYR A 330 -7.92 16.10 5.54
CA TYR A 330 -7.67 17.52 5.24
C TYR A 330 -8.30 17.90 3.88
N PRO A 331 -8.76 19.16 3.73
CA PRO A 331 -9.44 19.62 2.50
C PRO A 331 -8.61 19.46 1.23
N ASP A 332 -7.28 19.61 1.33
CA ASP A 332 -6.32 19.54 0.24
C ASP A 332 -5.81 18.12 -0.08
N THR A 333 -6.37 17.08 0.57
CA THR A 333 -5.94 15.69 0.40
C THR A 333 -7.00 14.83 -0.29
N ALA A 334 -6.65 13.62 -0.66
CA ALA A 334 -7.47 12.70 -1.44
C ALA A 334 -8.84 12.43 -0.82
N TYR A 335 -9.88 12.37 -1.65
CA TYR A 335 -11.26 12.04 -1.22
C TYR A 335 -11.45 10.57 -0.84
N ARG A 336 -10.56 9.69 -1.29
CA ARG A 336 -10.54 8.26 -1.00
C ARG A 336 -9.10 7.81 -0.83
N ALA A 337 -8.87 6.72 -0.14
CA ALA A 337 -7.55 6.07 -0.07
C ALA A 337 -7.27 5.35 -1.40
N HIS A 338 -6.94 6.13 -2.44
CA HIS A 338 -6.62 5.60 -3.76
C HIS A 338 -5.40 4.68 -3.69
N GLY A 339 -5.50 3.52 -4.34
CA GLY A 339 -4.47 2.50 -4.32
C GLY A 339 -4.60 1.51 -3.17
N ASN A 340 -5.43 1.78 -2.16
CA ASN A 340 -5.66 0.90 -1.01
C ASN A 340 -4.34 0.46 -0.30
N TYR A 341 -3.33 1.34 -0.26
CA TYR A 341 -2.04 1.03 0.35
C TYR A 341 -2.21 0.63 1.82
N GLY A 342 -1.63 -0.52 2.19
CA GLY A 342 -1.76 -1.13 3.51
C GLY A 342 -3.05 -1.94 3.71
N ILE A 343 -4.00 -1.92 2.77
CA ILE A 343 -5.20 -2.74 2.83
C ILE A 343 -4.86 -4.17 2.38
N GLN A 344 -5.31 -5.15 3.15
CA GLN A 344 -5.16 -6.56 2.81
C GLN A 344 -6.30 -7.01 1.89
N TYR A 345 -5.98 -7.79 0.87
CA TYR A 345 -6.91 -8.59 0.10
C TYR A 345 -6.81 -10.04 0.54
N ASN A 346 -7.95 -10.65 0.90
CA ASN A 346 -8.07 -12.07 1.21
C ASN A 346 -9.13 -12.67 0.28
N LEU A 347 -8.67 -13.39 -0.72
CA LEU A 347 -9.46 -13.88 -1.84
C LEU A 347 -9.52 -15.41 -1.80
N LYS A 348 -10.73 -15.98 -1.72
CA LYS A 348 -10.96 -17.41 -1.68
C LYS A 348 -11.62 -17.88 -2.97
N LEU A 349 -10.97 -18.79 -3.68
CA LEU A 349 -11.38 -19.38 -4.95
C LEU A 349 -11.66 -20.86 -4.75
N PRO A 350 -12.90 -21.26 -4.42
CA PRO A 350 -13.28 -22.67 -4.36
C PRO A 350 -13.51 -23.22 -5.78
N LEU A 351 -12.43 -23.50 -6.51
CA LEU A 351 -12.44 -23.92 -7.91
C LEU A 351 -13.15 -25.26 -8.09
N TYR A 352 -13.90 -25.40 -9.19
CA TYR A 352 -14.61 -26.62 -9.56
C TYR A 352 -14.45 -26.90 -11.06
N ASN A 353 -13.93 -28.09 -11.39
CA ASN A 353 -13.86 -28.55 -12.77
C ASN A 353 -15.17 -29.26 -13.17
N ASN A 354 -16.02 -28.57 -13.91
CA ASN A 354 -17.26 -29.10 -14.46
C ASN A 354 -17.11 -29.68 -15.89
N THR A 355 -15.88 -29.69 -16.43
CA THR A 355 -15.61 -30.21 -17.76
C THR A 355 -15.54 -31.76 -17.73
N GLN A 356 -15.54 -32.37 -18.91
CA GLN A 356 -15.48 -33.83 -19.07
C GLN A 356 -14.04 -34.36 -19.13
N SER A 357 -13.01 -33.50 -19.02
CA SER A 357 -11.61 -33.89 -19.14
C SER A 357 -10.74 -33.21 -18.07
N PRO A 358 -9.58 -33.80 -17.72
CA PRO A 358 -8.61 -33.15 -16.86
C PRO A 358 -8.18 -31.81 -17.44
N GLN A 359 -8.00 -30.84 -16.55
CA GLN A 359 -7.63 -29.46 -16.89
C GLN A 359 -6.43 -28.99 -16.05
N ILE A 360 -5.59 -28.15 -16.64
CA ILE A 360 -4.58 -27.36 -15.91
C ILE A 360 -5.15 -25.99 -15.66
N VAL A 361 -5.38 -25.66 -14.40
CA VAL A 361 -5.93 -24.36 -13.98
C VAL A 361 -4.82 -23.52 -13.39
N SER A 362 -4.68 -22.28 -13.88
CA SER A 362 -3.75 -21.32 -13.32
C SER A 362 -4.48 -20.14 -12.66
N VAL A 363 -3.88 -19.64 -11.57
CA VAL A 363 -4.27 -18.39 -10.92
C VAL A 363 -3.08 -17.45 -10.96
N SER A 364 -3.28 -16.22 -11.45
CA SER A 364 -2.21 -15.21 -11.57
C SER A 364 -2.71 -13.82 -11.20
N ILE A 365 -1.77 -12.92 -10.85
CA ILE A 365 -2.03 -11.47 -10.79
C ILE A 365 -1.40 -10.85 -12.03
N GLN A 366 -2.14 -9.98 -12.72
CA GLN A 366 -1.69 -9.33 -13.95
C GLN A 366 -1.87 -7.80 -13.85
N THR A 367 -1.08 -7.09 -14.64
CA THR A 367 -1.11 -5.61 -14.67
C THR A 367 -1.41 -5.11 -16.09
N PRO A 368 -2.69 -5.12 -16.50
CA PRO A 368 -3.10 -4.66 -17.83
C PRO A 368 -2.94 -3.14 -17.98
N LEU A 369 -3.14 -2.65 -19.20
CA LEU A 369 -3.34 -1.23 -19.45
C LEU A 369 -4.63 -0.76 -18.76
N LYS A 370 -4.58 0.44 -18.19
CA LYS A 370 -5.63 0.93 -17.29
C LYS A 370 -6.70 1.66 -18.09
N GLU A 371 -7.87 1.11 -18.08
CA GLU A 371 -9.02 1.63 -18.78
C GLU A 371 -10.24 1.70 -17.88
N ASP A 372 -11.11 2.65 -18.14
CA ASP A 372 -12.41 2.75 -17.47
C ASP A 372 -13.50 2.01 -18.24
N GLN A 373 -13.45 2.09 -19.56
CA GLN A 373 -14.35 1.35 -20.46
C GLN A 373 -13.52 0.29 -21.18
N LEU A 374 -13.82 -0.97 -20.91
CA LEU A 374 -13.30 -2.04 -21.74
C LEU A 374 -14.18 -2.13 -22.99
N GLY A 375 -13.54 -2.17 -24.17
CA GLY A 375 -14.19 -2.78 -25.31
C GLY A 375 -14.62 -4.20 -24.93
N LYS A 376 -15.72 -4.72 -25.53
CA LYS A 376 -16.30 -6.05 -25.21
C LYS A 376 -15.33 -7.26 -25.37
N LEU A 377 -14.06 -7.02 -25.66
CA LEU A 377 -13.13 -8.01 -26.17
C LEU A 377 -12.06 -8.48 -25.16
N GLY A 378 -11.89 -7.83 -24.00
CA GLY A 378 -10.91 -8.29 -23.01
C GLY A 378 -9.96 -7.20 -22.52
N LEU A 379 -8.82 -7.60 -21.95
CA LEU A 379 -7.79 -6.71 -21.41
C LEU A 379 -6.67 -6.47 -22.42
N ARG A 380 -6.09 -5.28 -22.39
CA ARG A 380 -4.92 -4.92 -23.22
C ARG A 380 -3.64 -4.99 -22.39
N PHE A 381 -2.63 -5.59 -22.99
CA PHE A 381 -1.26 -5.69 -22.49
C PHE A 381 -0.30 -5.07 -23.50
N LEU A 382 0.98 -5.10 -23.21
CA LEU A 382 2.04 -4.67 -24.11
C LEU A 382 2.85 -5.89 -24.54
N SER A 383 3.18 -6.00 -25.83
CA SER A 383 4.06 -7.05 -26.36
C SER A 383 5.42 -7.05 -25.64
N THR A 384 5.91 -5.87 -25.31
CA THR A 384 7.03 -5.64 -24.40
C THR A 384 6.55 -4.75 -23.25
N PRO A 385 6.49 -5.26 -22.00
CA PRO A 385 6.06 -4.45 -20.86
C PRO A 385 6.89 -3.18 -20.71
N ALA A 386 6.23 -2.09 -20.37
CA ALA A 386 6.90 -0.82 -20.14
C ALA A 386 7.89 -0.92 -18.95
N PRO A 387 8.95 -0.09 -18.91
CA PRO A 387 9.95 -0.17 -17.83
C PRO A 387 9.40 0.17 -16.44
N GLN A 388 8.27 0.88 -16.35
CA GLN A 388 7.67 1.29 -15.08
C GLN A 388 7.08 0.10 -14.33
N VAL A 389 7.53 -0.10 -13.10
CA VAL A 389 6.96 -1.08 -12.18
C VAL A 389 5.63 -0.54 -11.66
N PHE A 390 4.57 -1.33 -11.81
CA PHE A 390 3.21 -1.01 -11.38
C PHE A 390 2.70 -1.84 -10.21
N PHE A 391 3.36 -2.95 -9.91
CA PHE A 391 3.13 -3.73 -8.71
C PHE A 391 4.44 -4.38 -8.28
N ARG A 392 4.77 -4.29 -7.00
CA ARG A 392 5.79 -5.11 -6.37
C ARG A 392 5.34 -5.45 -4.97
N GLY A 393 5.37 -6.71 -4.62
CA GLY A 393 4.90 -7.13 -3.32
C GLY A 393 4.83 -8.63 -3.16
N THR A 394 4.79 -9.05 -1.90
CA THR A 394 4.66 -10.46 -1.54
C THR A 394 3.20 -10.87 -1.53
N VAL A 395 2.90 -11.96 -2.21
CA VAL A 395 1.60 -12.65 -2.23
C VAL A 395 1.74 -13.99 -1.52
N ARG A 396 0.83 -14.28 -0.59
CA ARG A 396 0.69 -15.60 0.03
C ARG A 396 -0.37 -16.39 -0.70
N VAL A 397 -0.04 -17.61 -1.12
CA VAL A 397 -0.96 -18.52 -1.77
C VAL A 397 -1.09 -19.78 -0.91
N ARG A 398 -2.32 -20.19 -0.62
CA ARG A 398 -2.62 -21.43 0.11
C ARG A 398 -3.52 -22.30 -0.73
N TYR A 399 -3.14 -23.55 -0.89
CA TYR A 399 -3.87 -24.54 -1.69
C TYR A 399 -3.52 -25.95 -1.23
N LYS A 400 -4.15 -26.97 -1.82
CA LYS A 400 -3.72 -28.36 -1.71
C LYS A 400 -3.05 -28.77 -3.01
N ASP A 401 -1.90 -29.44 -2.90
CA ASP A 401 -1.21 -30.01 -4.06
C ASP A 401 -1.95 -31.24 -4.63
N ASP A 402 -1.40 -31.82 -5.71
CA ASP A 402 -1.96 -32.99 -6.39
C ASP A 402 -2.04 -34.26 -5.49
N GLN A 403 -1.35 -34.25 -4.35
CA GLN A 403 -1.38 -35.31 -3.34
C GLN A 403 -2.35 -34.99 -2.19
N GLY A 404 -3.07 -33.83 -2.28
CA GLY A 404 -4.00 -33.36 -1.25
C GLY A 404 -3.32 -32.72 -0.04
N GLN A 405 -1.99 -32.52 -0.07
CA GLN A 405 -1.25 -31.92 1.02
C GLN A 405 -1.41 -30.40 1.04
N PRO A 406 -1.65 -29.78 2.20
CA PRO A 406 -1.76 -28.32 2.30
C PRO A 406 -0.41 -27.66 2.02
N LYS A 407 -0.40 -26.70 1.12
CA LYS A 407 0.74 -25.85 0.78
C LYS A 407 0.46 -24.41 1.17
N THR A 408 1.49 -23.75 1.64
CA THR A 408 1.53 -22.30 1.83
C THR A 408 2.79 -21.79 1.16
N GLU A 409 2.61 -20.99 0.14
CA GLU A 409 3.69 -20.37 -0.59
C GLU A 409 3.65 -18.85 -0.41
N PHE A 410 4.82 -18.25 -0.38
CA PHE A 410 4.99 -16.82 -0.45
C PHE A 410 5.79 -16.50 -1.71
N VAL A 411 5.19 -15.75 -2.60
CA VAL A 411 5.80 -15.36 -3.88
C VAL A 411 5.93 -13.85 -3.91
N HIS A 412 7.09 -13.36 -4.26
CA HIS A 412 7.31 -11.95 -4.52
C HIS A 412 7.08 -11.67 -6.01
N LEU A 413 6.24 -10.69 -6.30
CA LEU A 413 5.94 -10.26 -7.66
C LEU A 413 6.56 -8.90 -7.94
N VAL A 414 7.11 -8.74 -9.13
CA VAL A 414 7.43 -7.45 -9.73
C VAL A 414 6.77 -7.39 -11.09
N GLN A 415 5.76 -6.55 -11.23
CA GLN A 415 5.02 -6.42 -12.48
C GLN A 415 5.10 -5.00 -13.02
N ARG A 416 5.30 -4.93 -14.32
CA ARG A 416 5.41 -3.68 -15.07
C ARG A 416 4.07 -3.31 -15.71
N ARG A 417 3.96 -2.07 -16.15
CA ARG A 417 2.79 -1.61 -16.91
C ARG A 417 2.59 -2.46 -18.17
N GLY A 418 1.38 -2.97 -18.36
CA GLY A 418 1.00 -3.80 -19.50
C GLY A 418 1.58 -5.21 -19.46
N GLN A 419 1.93 -5.75 -18.29
CA GLN A 419 2.54 -7.06 -18.15
C GLN A 419 1.50 -8.14 -17.82
N PRO A 420 1.42 -9.22 -18.63
CA PRO A 420 0.76 -10.47 -18.23
C PRO A 420 1.45 -11.06 -16.99
N GLY A 421 0.70 -11.78 -16.16
CA GLY A 421 1.21 -12.39 -14.93
C GLY A 421 1.65 -13.84 -15.15
N GLU A 422 2.72 -14.23 -14.48
CA GLU A 422 3.08 -15.63 -14.32
C GLU A 422 2.13 -16.32 -13.33
N PRO A 423 1.90 -17.64 -13.45
CA PRO A 423 1.08 -18.37 -12.51
C PRO A 423 1.63 -18.33 -11.09
N LEU A 424 0.78 -17.95 -10.13
CA LEU A 424 1.04 -18.11 -8.68
C LEU A 424 0.89 -19.57 -8.27
N VAL A 425 -0.04 -20.27 -8.91
CA VAL A 425 -0.31 -21.70 -8.71
C VAL A 425 -0.82 -22.32 -10.00
N LEU A 426 -0.42 -23.56 -10.23
CA LEU A 426 -0.92 -24.44 -11.28
C LEU A 426 -1.53 -25.68 -10.62
N LEU A 427 -2.78 -25.98 -10.95
CA LEU A 427 -3.52 -27.11 -10.41
C LEU A 427 -3.93 -28.06 -11.53
N LYS A 428 -3.69 -29.35 -11.36
CA LYS A 428 -4.27 -30.41 -12.19
C LYS A 428 -5.60 -30.80 -11.58
N MET A 429 -6.69 -30.56 -12.30
CA MET A 429 -8.03 -30.84 -11.81
C MET A 429 -8.72 -31.87 -12.75
N LYS A 430 -9.07 -33.03 -12.22
CA LYS A 430 -9.88 -34.03 -12.93
C LYS A 430 -11.35 -33.59 -13.04
N PRO A 431 -12.15 -34.16 -13.95
CA PRO A 431 -13.59 -33.92 -13.96
C PRO A 431 -14.21 -34.09 -12.57
N GLY A 432 -15.00 -33.14 -12.11
CA GLY A 432 -15.65 -33.17 -10.80
C GLY A 432 -14.78 -32.70 -9.62
N ASP A 433 -13.47 -32.49 -9.81
CA ASP A 433 -12.57 -32.03 -8.74
C ASP A 433 -12.94 -30.65 -8.22
N ARG A 434 -12.71 -30.50 -6.91
CA ARG A 434 -12.82 -29.21 -6.20
C ARG A 434 -11.52 -28.90 -5.49
N SER A 435 -11.02 -27.68 -5.66
CA SER A 435 -9.81 -27.21 -5.00
C SER A 435 -10.00 -25.78 -4.49
N LEU A 436 -9.68 -25.55 -3.21
CA LEU A 436 -9.68 -24.20 -2.65
C LEU A 436 -8.30 -23.58 -2.83
N VAL A 437 -8.25 -22.45 -3.51
CA VAL A 437 -7.08 -21.56 -3.57
C VAL A 437 -7.39 -20.32 -2.76
N GLU A 438 -6.51 -19.94 -1.85
CA GLU A 438 -6.60 -18.67 -1.13
C GLU A 438 -5.41 -17.79 -1.51
N VAL A 439 -5.69 -16.55 -1.92
CA VAL A 439 -4.69 -15.55 -2.30
C VAL A 439 -4.78 -14.38 -1.35
N ASP A 440 -3.70 -14.11 -0.63
CA ASP A 440 -3.59 -13.01 0.34
C ASP A 440 -2.44 -12.09 -0.02
N PHE A 441 -2.65 -10.79 0.03
CA PHE A 441 -1.58 -9.79 -0.05
C PHE A 441 -2.02 -8.48 0.57
N LEU A 442 -1.05 -7.68 1.02
CA LEU A 442 -1.24 -6.29 1.39
C LEU A 442 -0.88 -5.43 0.19
N TYR A 443 -1.77 -4.50 -0.17
CA TYR A 443 -1.53 -3.65 -1.34
C TYR A 443 -0.38 -2.67 -1.06
N PRO A 444 0.74 -2.76 -1.81
CA PRO A 444 1.95 -2.01 -1.49
C PRO A 444 1.87 -0.55 -1.93
N PRO A 445 2.54 0.39 -1.23
CA PRO A 445 2.51 1.82 -1.55
C PRO A 445 3.19 2.17 -2.87
N ASP A 446 4.05 1.29 -3.37
CA ASP A 446 4.74 1.46 -4.66
C ASP A 446 3.90 0.96 -5.85
N ALA A 447 2.69 0.45 -5.60
CA ALA A 447 1.82 -0.03 -6.66
C ALA A 447 1.07 1.12 -7.35
N THR A 448 0.73 0.87 -8.61
CA THR A 448 -0.10 1.76 -9.41
C THR A 448 -1.33 0.98 -9.89
N PRO A 449 -2.47 1.05 -9.15
CA PRO A 449 -3.68 0.29 -9.44
C PRO A 449 -4.38 0.73 -10.76
N PRO A 450 -5.30 -0.09 -11.29
CA PRO A 450 -5.70 -1.42 -10.83
C PRO A 450 -4.81 -2.55 -11.36
N GLN A 451 -4.87 -3.71 -10.69
CA GLN A 451 -4.43 -5.02 -11.19
C GLN A 451 -5.64 -5.93 -11.38
N VAL A 452 -5.41 -7.18 -11.83
CA VAL A 452 -6.45 -8.20 -11.92
C VAL A 452 -5.97 -9.54 -11.35
N LEU A 453 -6.88 -10.27 -10.69
CA LEU A 453 -6.70 -11.69 -10.38
C LEU A 453 -7.33 -12.50 -11.50
N THR A 454 -6.53 -13.28 -12.18
CA THR A 454 -6.92 -14.03 -13.38
C THR A 454 -6.96 -15.52 -13.12
N VAL A 455 -8.02 -16.18 -13.58
CA VAL A 455 -8.13 -17.63 -13.65
C VAL A 455 -8.17 -18.03 -15.12
N SER A 456 -7.30 -18.94 -15.51
CA SER A 456 -7.26 -19.49 -16.87
C SER A 456 -7.18 -21.02 -16.85
N THR A 457 -7.67 -21.64 -17.91
CA THR A 457 -7.69 -23.09 -18.07
C THR A 457 -7.04 -23.48 -19.38
N GLN A 458 -6.16 -24.46 -19.32
CA GLN A 458 -5.55 -25.11 -20.47
C GLN A 458 -5.89 -26.59 -20.43
N ALA A 459 -6.16 -27.17 -21.60
CA ALA A 459 -6.26 -28.63 -21.68
C ALA A 459 -4.92 -29.27 -21.31
N GLU A 460 -4.96 -30.35 -20.55
CA GLU A 460 -3.74 -31.14 -20.30
C GLU A 460 -3.20 -31.65 -21.64
N PRO A 461 -1.92 -31.48 -21.95
CA PRO A 461 -1.32 -32.09 -23.14
C PRO A 461 -1.54 -33.58 -23.13
N ARG A 462 -2.02 -34.11 -24.26
CA ARG A 462 -2.25 -35.59 -24.43
C ARG A 462 -0.95 -36.33 -24.55
#